data_92c832f1b20aab8b34b85de73cf649d8
#
_entry.id   92c832f1b20aab8b34b85de73cf649d8
#
_cell.length_a   1.000
_cell.length_b   1.000
_cell.length_c   1.000
_cell.angle_alpha   90.00
_cell.angle_beta   90.00
_cell.angle_gamma   90.00
#
_symmetry.space_group_name_H-M   'P 1'
#
loop_
_entity.id
_entity.type
_entity.pdbx_description
1 polymer ?
#
loop_
_entity_poly.entity_id
_entity_poly.type
_entity_poly.pdbx_seq_one_letter_code
_entity_poly.pdbx_strand_id
1 'polypeptide(L)'
;MRTLLTVLFALLTLLGQSASAQSLPRFGAPERHVDAELLAATDAIVPGQPLTVGLKLKHQSEWHTYWQVPGDSGLPTRIDWKLPAGFTAGPIEWPHPKRLPTGPLVNFGYDGEILLLTTIQVPADVQAGSRVTLAGKAEWLECKDVCIPGESDIALTLPVKTAAGPSAHVALFEATRALIPQPLANATGQGTIDCSRIKLSLALPAGRSASRLESF
;
A
#
# COMPACT_ATOMS: atom_id res chain seq x y z
N MET A 1 50.99 22.98 59.26
CA MET A 1 51.04 22.06 58.07
C MET A 1 50.01 20.92 58.08
N ARG A 2 49.52 20.47 59.24
CA ARG A 2 48.52 19.36 59.31
C ARG A 2 47.08 19.76 58.98
N THR A 3 46.70 21.02 59.24
CA THR A 3 45.36 21.54 58.99
C THR A 3 45.07 21.88 57.52
N LEU A 4 46.10 22.21 56.72
CA LEU A 4 45.93 22.50 55.27
C LEU A 4 45.68 21.23 54.44
N LEU A 5 46.24 20.07 54.87
CA LEU A 5 46.12 18.80 54.14
C LEU A 5 44.72 18.18 54.29
N THR A 6 44.03 18.40 55.42
CA THR A 6 42.69 17.91 55.68
C THR A 6 41.61 18.70 54.88
N VAL A 7 41.82 19.96 54.63
CA VAL A 7 40.88 20.79 53.83
C VAL A 7 40.98 20.41 52.32
N LEU A 8 42.21 20.10 51.86
CA LEU A 8 42.42 19.71 50.47
C LEU A 8 41.80 18.34 50.13
N PHE A 9 41.78 17.41 51.12
CA PHE A 9 41.19 16.08 50.94
C PHE A 9 39.64 16.14 50.97
N ALA A 10 39.02 17.07 51.69
CA ALA A 10 37.59 17.27 51.74
C ALA A 10 37.03 17.95 50.46
N LEU A 11 37.86 18.75 49.76
CA LEU A 11 37.44 19.38 48.50
C LEU A 11 37.47 18.44 47.27
N LEU A 12 38.28 17.38 47.33
CA LEU A 12 38.42 16.40 46.22
C LEU A 12 37.28 15.36 46.17
N THR A 13 36.49 15.23 47.23
CA THR A 13 35.39 14.24 47.30
C THR A 13 34.04 14.79 46.77
N LEU A 14 33.94 16.09 46.46
CA LEU A 14 32.69 16.69 45.95
C LEU A 14 32.57 16.72 44.42
N LEU A 15 33.58 16.27 43.66
CA LEU A 15 33.60 16.31 42.20
C LEU A 15 33.14 14.99 41.52
N GLY A 16 32.64 14.03 42.29
CA GLY A 16 32.24 12.72 41.83
C GLY A 16 30.73 12.52 41.60
N GLN A 17 29.94 13.58 41.37
CA GLN A 17 28.55 13.37 40.95
C GLN A 17 28.50 13.11 39.45
N SER A 18 28.60 11.80 39.11
CA SER A 18 28.26 11.32 37.77
C SER A 18 26.82 11.72 37.46
N ALA A 19 26.65 12.68 36.55
CA ALA A 19 25.36 12.98 35.98
C ALA A 19 24.83 11.69 35.32
N SER A 20 23.87 11.04 35.96
CA SER A 20 23.09 9.96 35.33
C SER A 20 22.35 10.61 34.17
N ALA A 21 22.86 10.43 32.96
CA ALA A 21 22.14 10.78 31.75
C ALA A 21 20.84 9.98 31.77
N GLN A 22 19.74 10.64 32.09
CA GLN A 22 18.40 10.09 31.93
C GLN A 22 18.24 9.80 30.44
N SER A 23 18.26 8.53 30.07
CA SER A 23 17.90 8.09 28.73
C SER A 23 16.44 8.53 28.50
N LEU A 24 16.26 9.51 27.62
CA LEU A 24 14.93 9.87 27.13
C LEU A 24 14.22 8.59 26.68
N PRO A 25 12.92 8.42 26.98
CA PRO A 25 12.18 7.29 26.47
C PRO A 25 12.32 7.29 24.94
N ARG A 26 12.92 6.25 24.39
CA ARG A 26 12.87 6.00 22.96
C ARG A 26 11.38 5.74 22.67
N PHE A 27 10.73 6.69 22.05
CA PHE A 27 9.48 6.39 21.39
C PHE A 27 9.81 5.24 20.44
N GLY A 28 9.24 4.06 20.70
CA GLY A 28 9.37 2.91 19.82
C GLY A 28 8.97 3.33 18.41
N ALA A 29 9.55 2.70 17.39
CA ALA A 29 9.04 2.87 16.04
C ALA A 29 7.52 2.62 16.09
N PRO A 30 6.71 3.41 15.37
CA PRO A 30 5.27 3.22 15.36
C PRO A 30 4.95 1.76 15.05
N GLU A 31 4.09 1.16 15.87
CA GLU A 31 3.68 -0.23 15.68
C GLU A 31 3.02 -0.34 14.31
N ARG A 32 3.52 -1.24 13.48
CA ARG A 32 3.06 -1.45 12.11
C ARG A 32 2.16 -2.67 12.08
N HIS A 33 0.96 -2.53 11.52
CA HIS A 33 -0.02 -3.61 11.45
C HIS A 33 -0.27 -4.09 10.01
N VAL A 34 0.33 -3.42 9.04
CA VAL A 34 0.29 -3.79 7.63
C VAL A 34 1.70 -3.83 7.07
N ASP A 35 2.11 -4.99 6.56
CA ASP A 35 3.36 -5.15 5.82
C ASP A 35 3.12 -4.85 4.35
N ALA A 36 4.07 -4.12 3.72
CA ALA A 36 4.02 -3.75 2.31
C ALA A 36 5.23 -4.29 1.56
N GLU A 37 4.98 -4.88 0.38
CA GLU A 37 6.01 -5.43 -0.50
C GLU A 37 5.66 -5.14 -1.96
N LEU A 38 6.67 -4.73 -2.76
CA LEU A 38 6.49 -4.51 -4.20
C LEU A 38 6.92 -5.77 -4.97
N LEU A 39 6.00 -6.29 -5.78
CA LEU A 39 6.18 -7.49 -6.58
C LEU A 39 6.05 -7.18 -8.07
N ALA A 40 6.54 -8.06 -8.96
CA ALA A 40 6.30 -7.99 -10.39
C ALA A 40 5.63 -9.27 -10.90
N ALA A 41 4.84 -9.14 -11.96
CA ALA A 41 4.20 -10.27 -12.64
C ALA A 41 5.20 -11.09 -13.46
N THR A 42 6.31 -10.47 -13.90
CA THR A 42 7.37 -11.10 -14.71
C THR A 42 8.72 -11.07 -14.00
N ASP A 43 9.62 -11.96 -14.41
CA ASP A 43 10.96 -12.12 -13.84
C ASP A 43 11.97 -11.07 -14.34
N ALA A 44 11.59 -10.27 -15.34
CA ALA A 44 12.45 -9.25 -15.96
C ALA A 44 11.64 -8.09 -16.54
N ILE A 45 12.32 -6.99 -16.77
CA ILE A 45 11.86 -5.84 -17.55
C ILE A 45 12.23 -6.08 -19.02
N VAL A 46 11.30 -5.82 -19.93
CA VAL A 46 11.56 -5.86 -21.39
C VAL A 46 11.45 -4.44 -21.94
N PRO A 47 12.47 -3.91 -22.62
CA PRO A 47 12.44 -2.56 -23.17
C PRO A 47 11.22 -2.34 -24.08
N GLY A 48 10.53 -1.22 -23.89
CA GLY A 48 9.34 -0.84 -24.66
C GLY A 48 8.07 -1.64 -24.36
N GLN A 49 8.09 -2.58 -23.42
CA GLN A 49 6.90 -3.34 -23.02
C GLN A 49 6.40 -2.91 -21.63
N PRO A 50 5.09 -2.79 -21.43
CA PRO A 50 4.55 -2.50 -20.10
C PRO A 50 4.87 -3.63 -19.11
N LEU A 51 5.21 -3.23 -17.88
CA LEU A 51 5.45 -4.12 -16.77
C LEU A 51 4.32 -3.98 -15.74
N THR A 52 3.64 -5.06 -15.40
CA THR A 52 2.71 -5.05 -14.27
C THR A 52 3.47 -5.31 -12.96
N VAL A 53 3.38 -4.36 -12.04
CA VAL A 53 3.82 -4.51 -10.65
C VAL A 53 2.61 -4.53 -9.72
N GLY A 54 2.80 -5.00 -8.49
CA GLY A 54 1.74 -5.02 -7.48
C GLY A 54 2.29 -4.67 -6.11
N LEU A 55 1.62 -3.74 -5.43
CA LEU A 55 1.84 -3.48 -4.02
C LEU A 55 1.04 -4.51 -3.22
N LYS A 56 1.75 -5.47 -2.62
CA LYS A 56 1.16 -6.43 -1.70
C LYS A 56 1.06 -5.80 -0.33
N LEU A 57 -0.14 -5.75 0.23
CA LEU A 57 -0.40 -5.37 1.61
C LEU A 57 -0.87 -6.60 2.36
N LYS A 58 -0.19 -6.92 3.46
CA LYS A 58 -0.54 -8.02 4.36
C LYS A 58 -0.91 -7.45 5.72
N HIS A 59 -2.18 -7.58 6.08
CA HIS A 59 -2.74 -7.06 7.31
C HIS A 59 -2.58 -8.07 8.46
N GLN A 60 -2.29 -7.57 9.65
CA GLN A 60 -2.49 -8.34 10.88
C GLN A 60 -3.98 -8.61 11.09
N SER A 61 -4.30 -9.60 11.92
CA SER A 61 -5.70 -9.95 12.21
C SER A 61 -6.49 -8.74 12.68
N GLU A 62 -7.71 -8.56 12.13
CA GLU A 62 -8.67 -7.50 12.41
C GLU A 62 -8.26 -6.10 11.90
N TRP A 63 -7.04 -5.93 11.34
CA TRP A 63 -6.63 -4.70 10.69
C TRP A 63 -7.06 -4.69 9.24
N HIS A 64 -7.37 -3.48 8.71
CA HIS A 64 -7.80 -3.29 7.34
C HIS A 64 -7.26 -1.98 6.76
N THR A 65 -7.21 -1.90 5.44
CA THR A 65 -6.97 -0.70 4.66
C THR A 65 -8.16 -0.41 3.75
N TYR A 66 -8.15 0.72 3.08
CA TYR A 66 -9.31 1.24 2.37
C TYR A 66 -9.18 1.12 0.85
N TRP A 67 -10.33 0.97 0.20
CA TRP A 67 -10.50 1.03 -1.24
C TRP A 67 -10.42 2.47 -1.74
N GLN A 68 -10.36 2.67 -3.09
CA GLN A 68 -10.32 4.00 -3.73
C GLN A 68 -11.49 4.91 -3.30
N VAL A 69 -12.65 4.33 -3.00
CA VAL A 69 -13.82 5.03 -2.43
C VAL A 69 -14.11 4.39 -1.08
N PRO A 70 -13.56 4.93 0.01
CA PRO A 70 -13.51 4.27 1.31
C PRO A 70 -14.88 4.14 2.00
N GLY A 71 -15.90 4.85 1.56
CA GLY A 71 -17.22 4.90 2.20
C GLY A 71 -17.33 6.07 3.18
N ASP A 72 -17.89 5.80 4.37
CA ASP A 72 -18.19 6.86 5.36
C ASP A 72 -16.93 7.44 6.02
N SER A 73 -15.82 6.71 6.02
CA SER A 73 -14.55 7.15 6.61
C SER A 73 -13.36 6.45 5.94
N GLY A 74 -12.14 6.91 6.26
CA GLY A 74 -10.89 6.33 5.78
C GLY A 74 -10.24 7.07 4.63
N LEU A 75 -9.06 6.62 4.24
CA LEU A 75 -8.28 7.17 3.12
C LEU A 75 -7.71 6.02 2.28
N PRO A 76 -7.76 6.12 0.94
CA PRO A 76 -7.22 5.10 0.06
C PRO A 76 -5.68 5.03 0.13
N THR A 77 -5.13 3.85 -0.17
CA THR A 77 -3.70 3.66 -0.36
C THR A 77 -3.21 4.52 -1.54
N ARG A 78 -2.01 5.09 -1.40
CA ARG A 78 -1.33 5.85 -2.45
C ARG A 78 0.11 5.37 -2.59
N ILE A 79 0.67 5.57 -3.78
CA ILE A 79 2.08 5.30 -4.06
C ILE A 79 2.68 6.56 -4.67
N ASP A 80 3.67 7.13 -3.99
CA ASP A 80 4.52 8.18 -4.54
C ASP A 80 5.73 7.52 -5.19
N TRP A 81 5.70 7.41 -6.52
CA TRP A 81 6.70 6.70 -7.30
C TRP A 81 7.98 7.53 -7.49
N LYS A 82 9.12 6.90 -7.26
CA LYS A 82 10.46 7.41 -7.55
C LYS A 82 11.10 6.52 -8.62
N LEU A 83 10.60 6.65 -9.84
CA LEU A 83 11.02 5.83 -10.97
C LEU A 83 12.24 6.41 -11.68
N PRO A 84 13.07 5.58 -12.33
CA PRO A 84 14.14 6.07 -13.22
C PRO A 84 13.58 6.90 -14.38
N ALA A 85 14.45 7.68 -15.00
CA ALA A 85 14.08 8.53 -16.13
C ALA A 85 13.43 7.71 -17.27
N GLY A 86 12.35 8.25 -17.84
CA GLY A 86 11.58 7.62 -18.90
C GLY A 86 10.54 6.59 -18.47
N PHE A 87 10.63 6.07 -17.23
CA PHE A 87 9.59 5.19 -16.68
C PHE A 87 8.42 6.02 -16.16
N THR A 88 7.19 5.55 -16.36
CA THR A 88 5.99 6.17 -15.82
C THR A 88 5.05 5.13 -15.25
N ALA A 89 4.41 5.44 -14.11
CA ALA A 89 3.41 4.60 -13.49
C ALA A 89 2.00 5.03 -13.91
N GLY A 90 1.17 4.05 -14.24
CA GLY A 90 -0.27 4.25 -14.37
C GLY A 90 -0.96 4.34 -13.01
N PRO A 91 -2.30 4.48 -12.98
CA PRO A 91 -3.07 4.46 -11.75
C PRO A 91 -3.04 3.06 -11.10
N ILE A 92 -3.40 3.02 -9.82
CA ILE A 92 -3.67 1.75 -9.15
C ILE A 92 -4.94 1.13 -9.75
N GLU A 93 -4.87 -0.15 -10.11
CA GLU A 93 -5.99 -0.97 -10.51
C GLU A 93 -6.53 -1.68 -9.27
N TRP A 94 -7.77 -1.35 -8.89
CA TRP A 94 -8.35 -1.74 -7.62
C TRP A 94 -9.20 -3.01 -7.75
N PRO A 95 -8.87 -4.09 -7.03
CA PRO A 95 -9.79 -5.22 -6.85
C PRO A 95 -11.11 -4.75 -6.21
N HIS A 96 -12.21 -5.48 -6.43
CA HIS A 96 -13.44 -5.16 -5.73
C HIS A 96 -13.24 -5.26 -4.20
N PRO A 97 -13.77 -4.31 -3.41
CA PRO A 97 -13.54 -4.24 -1.98
C PRO A 97 -14.48 -5.20 -1.22
N LYS A 98 -14.16 -5.42 0.04
CA LYS A 98 -15.09 -5.94 1.04
C LYS A 98 -15.85 -4.77 1.69
N ARG A 99 -17.08 -5.03 2.11
CA ARG A 99 -17.82 -4.15 3.00
C ARG A 99 -17.34 -4.36 4.43
N LEU A 100 -16.87 -3.30 5.06
CA LEU A 100 -16.26 -3.29 6.40
C LEU A 100 -17.13 -2.43 7.34
N PRO A 101 -18.10 -3.02 8.06
CA PRO A 101 -18.90 -2.28 9.00
C PRO A 101 -18.06 -1.90 10.24
N THR A 102 -18.11 -0.62 10.64
CA THR A 102 -17.41 -0.09 11.82
C THR A 102 -18.39 0.73 12.65
N GLY A 103 -19.01 0.10 13.63
CA GLY A 103 -20.12 0.71 14.38
C GLY A 103 -21.27 1.10 13.43
N PRO A 104 -21.71 2.38 13.42
CA PRO A 104 -22.76 2.85 12.53
C PRO A 104 -22.27 3.13 11.10
N LEU A 105 -20.94 3.14 10.87
CA LEU A 105 -20.32 3.48 9.59
C LEU A 105 -20.17 2.25 8.69
N VAL A 106 -20.21 2.47 7.39
CA VAL A 106 -19.93 1.47 6.38
C VAL A 106 -18.74 1.91 5.55
N ASN A 107 -17.67 1.15 5.64
CA ASN A 107 -16.47 1.38 4.86
C ASN A 107 -16.28 0.29 3.81
N PHE A 108 -15.45 0.59 2.81
CA PHE A 108 -15.05 -0.34 1.77
C PHE A 108 -13.53 -0.45 1.76
N GLY A 109 -13.01 -1.66 1.77
CA GLY A 109 -11.57 -1.87 1.88
C GLY A 109 -11.16 -3.33 1.86
N TYR A 110 -10.01 -3.61 2.46
CA TYR A 110 -9.33 -4.89 2.40
C TYR A 110 -8.78 -5.29 3.74
N ASP A 111 -8.89 -6.56 4.07
CA ASP A 111 -8.24 -7.25 5.17
C ASP A 111 -7.46 -8.46 4.66
N GLY A 112 -6.66 -9.09 5.51
CA GLY A 112 -5.86 -10.24 5.13
C GLY A 112 -4.74 -9.86 4.16
N GLU A 113 -4.69 -10.45 2.97
CA GLU A 113 -3.70 -10.14 1.96
C GLU A 113 -4.37 -9.61 0.69
N ILE A 114 -3.88 -8.50 0.15
CA ILE A 114 -4.34 -7.89 -1.11
C ILE A 114 -3.15 -7.46 -1.96
N LEU A 115 -3.29 -7.54 -3.27
CA LEU A 115 -2.34 -7.01 -4.24
C LEU A 115 -2.99 -5.88 -5.04
N LEU A 116 -2.46 -4.66 -4.94
CA LEU A 116 -2.90 -3.50 -5.71
C LEU A 116 -2.01 -3.37 -6.94
N LEU A 117 -2.58 -3.56 -8.13
CA LEU A 117 -1.80 -3.59 -9.37
C LEU A 117 -1.53 -2.18 -9.90
N THR A 118 -0.39 -2.03 -10.55
CA THR A 118 -0.02 -0.81 -11.30
C THR A 118 0.76 -1.23 -12.55
N THR A 119 0.41 -0.65 -13.69
CA THR A 119 1.17 -0.83 -14.93
C THR A 119 2.24 0.25 -15.05
N ILE A 120 3.50 -0.18 -15.13
CA ILE A 120 4.66 0.70 -15.39
C ILE A 120 4.96 0.69 -16.88
N GLN A 121 4.98 1.87 -17.49
CA GLN A 121 5.46 2.02 -18.87
C GLN A 121 7.00 2.04 -18.87
N VAL A 122 7.59 1.16 -19.65
CA VAL A 122 9.04 0.99 -19.76
C VAL A 122 9.52 1.64 -21.06
N PRO A 123 10.50 2.53 -21.01
CA PRO A 123 11.05 3.13 -22.24
C PRO A 123 11.74 2.08 -23.12
N ALA A 124 11.73 2.31 -24.45
CA ALA A 124 12.29 1.36 -25.41
C ALA A 124 13.83 1.35 -25.44
N ASP A 125 14.46 2.40 -24.93
CA ASP A 125 15.91 2.60 -24.92
C ASP A 125 16.60 2.08 -23.64
N VAL A 126 15.89 1.38 -22.77
CA VAL A 126 16.50 0.74 -21.59
C VAL A 126 17.46 -0.35 -22.03
N GLN A 127 18.69 -0.28 -21.53
CA GLN A 127 19.75 -1.18 -21.95
C GLN A 127 19.51 -2.62 -21.47
N ALA A 128 19.39 -3.58 -22.39
CA ALA A 128 19.36 -5.00 -22.09
C ALA A 128 20.66 -5.45 -21.38
N GLY A 129 20.55 -6.35 -20.42
CA GLY A 129 21.66 -6.80 -19.57
C GLY A 129 21.91 -5.92 -18.33
N SER A 130 21.26 -4.77 -18.22
CA SER A 130 21.29 -3.93 -17.01
C SER A 130 20.33 -4.43 -15.93
N ARG A 131 20.32 -3.74 -14.80
CA ARG A 131 19.34 -3.91 -13.72
C ARG A 131 18.67 -2.57 -13.46
N VAL A 132 17.38 -2.59 -13.24
CA VAL A 132 16.58 -1.40 -12.93
C VAL A 132 15.90 -1.59 -11.60
N THR A 133 15.98 -0.57 -10.74
CA THR A 133 15.25 -0.50 -9.48
C THR A 133 14.04 0.43 -9.65
N LEU A 134 12.85 -0.12 -9.46
CA LEU A 134 11.62 0.63 -9.32
C LEU A 134 11.43 0.90 -7.84
N ALA A 135 11.28 2.16 -7.45
CA ALA A 135 11.12 2.55 -6.06
C ALA A 135 9.96 3.53 -5.88
N GLY A 136 9.49 3.65 -4.66
CA GLY A 136 8.45 4.59 -4.27
C GLY A 136 8.20 4.56 -2.78
N LYS A 137 7.28 5.41 -2.33
CA LYS A 137 6.74 5.41 -0.98
C LYS A 137 5.26 5.05 -1.05
N ALA A 138 4.88 3.97 -0.40
CA ALA A 138 3.49 3.59 -0.23
C ALA A 138 2.97 4.18 1.07
N GLU A 139 1.77 4.74 1.04
CA GLU A 139 1.09 5.35 2.18
C GLU A 139 -0.35 4.84 2.21
N TRP A 140 -0.84 4.54 3.41
CA TRP A 140 -2.20 4.06 3.64
C TRP A 140 -2.72 4.49 5.00
N LEU A 141 -4.01 4.32 5.23
CA LEU A 141 -4.59 4.36 6.56
C LEU A 141 -4.90 2.93 6.99
N GLU A 142 -4.35 2.48 8.12
CA GLU A 142 -4.64 1.17 8.70
C GLU A 142 -5.51 1.34 9.94
N CYS A 143 -6.59 0.57 10.00
CA CYS A 143 -7.61 0.72 11.05
C CYS A 143 -8.03 -0.63 11.63
N LYS A 144 -8.34 -0.61 12.92
CA LYS A 144 -9.05 -1.61 13.68
C LYS A 144 -10.04 -0.87 14.61
N ASP A 145 -9.68 -0.62 15.86
CA ASP A 145 -10.45 0.21 16.81
C ASP A 145 -10.09 1.69 16.65
N VAL A 146 -8.87 1.95 16.22
CA VAL A 146 -8.33 3.28 15.88
C VAL A 146 -7.70 3.23 14.50
N CYS A 147 -7.64 4.39 13.85
CA CYS A 147 -6.97 4.53 12.57
C CYS A 147 -5.64 5.22 12.74
N ILE A 148 -4.59 4.62 12.20
CA ILE A 148 -3.23 5.16 12.20
C ILE A 148 -2.68 5.23 10.78
N PRO A 149 -1.94 6.29 10.44
CA PRO A 149 -1.23 6.35 9.16
C PRO A 149 -0.13 5.29 9.11
N GLY A 150 -0.12 4.50 8.05
CA GLY A 150 0.94 3.56 7.71
C GLY A 150 1.71 4.04 6.49
N GLU A 151 2.99 3.76 6.44
CA GLU A 151 3.84 4.05 5.30
C GLU A 151 4.98 3.04 5.17
N SER A 152 5.47 2.84 3.95
CA SER A 152 6.65 2.03 3.68
C SER A 152 7.39 2.53 2.44
N ASP A 153 8.71 2.61 2.53
CA ASP A 153 9.53 2.66 1.33
C ASP A 153 9.48 1.30 0.65
N ILE A 154 9.15 1.31 -0.64
CA ILE A 154 9.04 0.11 -1.47
C ILE A 154 10.07 0.16 -2.58
N ALA A 155 10.71 -0.97 -2.86
CA ALA A 155 11.68 -1.07 -3.96
C ALA A 155 11.70 -2.49 -4.54
N LEU A 156 11.86 -2.57 -5.86
CA LEU A 156 11.99 -3.83 -6.59
C LEU A 156 13.06 -3.68 -7.66
N THR A 157 14.09 -4.52 -7.62
CA THR A 157 15.17 -4.53 -8.63
C THR A 157 15.01 -5.73 -9.53
N LEU A 158 14.83 -5.47 -10.83
CA LEU A 158 14.69 -6.50 -11.86
C LEU A 158 15.81 -6.40 -12.91
N PRO A 159 16.23 -7.53 -13.48
CA PRO A 159 17.10 -7.54 -14.65
C PRO A 159 16.32 -7.05 -15.89
N VAL A 160 17.04 -6.41 -16.82
CA VAL A 160 16.48 -6.05 -18.14
C VAL A 160 16.90 -7.12 -19.13
N LYS A 161 15.93 -7.75 -19.80
CA LYS A 161 16.15 -8.83 -20.79
C LYS A 161 15.40 -8.53 -22.08
N THR A 162 15.75 -9.23 -23.15
CA THR A 162 15.03 -9.17 -24.44
C THR A 162 13.68 -9.90 -24.40
N ALA A 163 13.52 -10.80 -23.45
CA ALA A 163 12.26 -11.51 -23.16
C ALA A 163 12.15 -11.75 -21.67
N ALA A 164 10.93 -11.77 -21.14
CA ALA A 164 10.64 -12.08 -19.76
C ALA A 164 9.74 -13.31 -19.65
N GLY A 165 9.94 -14.08 -18.61
CA GLY A 165 9.04 -15.16 -18.19
C GLY A 165 8.14 -14.73 -17.04
N PRO A 166 7.19 -15.60 -16.63
CA PRO A 166 6.40 -15.36 -15.43
C PRO A 166 7.28 -15.33 -14.18
N SER A 167 6.95 -14.46 -13.24
CA SER A 167 7.62 -14.45 -11.92
C SER A 167 7.09 -15.60 -11.04
N ALA A 168 7.74 -15.81 -9.89
CA ALA A 168 7.25 -16.72 -8.87
C ALA A 168 5.86 -16.32 -8.30
N HIS A 169 5.42 -15.09 -8.55
CA HIS A 169 4.16 -14.53 -8.04
C HIS A 169 3.05 -14.49 -9.09
N VAL A 170 3.25 -15.02 -10.29
CA VAL A 170 2.30 -14.92 -11.41
C VAL A 170 0.89 -15.34 -11.04
N ALA A 171 0.74 -16.42 -10.28
CA ALA A 171 -0.58 -16.91 -9.83
C ALA A 171 -1.33 -15.89 -8.95
N LEU A 172 -0.62 -15.14 -8.10
CA LEU A 172 -1.21 -14.07 -7.30
C LEU A 172 -1.69 -12.91 -8.18
N PHE A 173 -0.92 -12.55 -9.21
CA PHE A 173 -1.32 -11.53 -10.19
C PHE A 173 -2.55 -11.94 -10.98
N GLU A 174 -2.63 -13.20 -11.43
CA GLU A 174 -3.79 -13.72 -12.16
C GLU A 174 -5.05 -13.75 -11.29
N ALA A 175 -4.94 -14.24 -10.06
CA ALA A 175 -6.03 -14.23 -9.10
C ALA A 175 -6.52 -12.78 -8.83
N THR A 176 -5.60 -11.82 -8.67
CA THR A 176 -5.93 -10.41 -8.45
C THR A 176 -6.63 -9.81 -9.67
N ARG A 177 -6.15 -10.07 -10.90
CA ARG A 177 -6.81 -9.57 -12.13
C ARG A 177 -8.27 -10.03 -12.25
N ALA A 178 -8.56 -11.25 -11.81
CA ALA A 178 -9.93 -11.76 -11.80
C ALA A 178 -10.86 -10.99 -10.84
N LEU A 179 -10.30 -10.30 -9.85
CA LEU A 179 -11.02 -9.48 -8.89
C LEU A 179 -11.18 -8.01 -9.32
N ILE A 180 -10.47 -7.58 -10.36
CA ILE A 180 -10.56 -6.18 -10.84
C ILE A 180 -11.83 -6.03 -11.68
N PRO A 181 -12.73 -5.08 -11.34
CA PRO A 181 -13.93 -4.82 -12.11
C PRO A 181 -13.59 -4.48 -13.56
N GLN A 182 -14.25 -5.17 -14.49
CA GLN A 182 -14.09 -4.92 -15.91
C GLN A 182 -15.22 -4.04 -16.44
N PRO A 183 -14.95 -3.07 -17.32
CA PRO A 183 -15.99 -2.31 -17.98
C PRO A 183 -16.98 -3.24 -18.69
N LEU A 184 -18.26 -3.04 -18.46
CA LEU A 184 -19.31 -3.79 -19.14
C LEU A 184 -19.67 -3.06 -20.42
N ALA A 185 -19.15 -3.53 -21.54
CA ALA A 185 -19.45 -2.97 -22.86
C ALA A 185 -20.95 -3.04 -23.15
N ASN A 186 -21.50 -1.96 -23.76
CA ASN A 186 -22.90 -1.86 -24.13
C ASN A 186 -23.92 -1.97 -22.98
N ALA A 187 -23.49 -1.74 -21.74
CA ALA A 187 -24.41 -1.55 -20.62
C ALA A 187 -24.82 -0.05 -20.55
N THR A 188 -26.08 0.21 -20.26
CA THR A 188 -26.55 1.54 -19.98
C THR A 188 -27.17 1.58 -18.59
N GLY A 189 -26.90 2.68 -17.84
CA GLY A 189 -27.46 2.88 -16.52
C GLY A 189 -28.29 4.18 -16.48
N GLN A 190 -29.40 4.13 -15.78
CA GLN A 190 -30.22 5.31 -15.46
C GLN A 190 -30.42 5.35 -13.95
N GLY A 191 -30.08 6.49 -13.36
CA GLY A 191 -30.28 6.76 -11.94
C GLY A 191 -31.38 7.80 -11.75
N THR A 192 -32.33 7.55 -10.85
CA THR A 192 -33.28 8.55 -10.37
C THR A 192 -33.13 8.71 -8.87
N ILE A 193 -33.16 9.97 -8.42
CA ILE A 193 -33.10 10.31 -6.99
C ILE A 193 -34.51 10.79 -6.59
N ASP A 194 -35.08 10.12 -5.61
CA ASP A 194 -36.32 10.50 -5.00
C ASP A 194 -36.12 10.67 -3.50
N CYS A 195 -36.06 11.93 -3.05
CA CYS A 195 -35.81 12.33 -1.66
C CYS A 195 -34.57 11.63 -1.06
N SER A 196 -34.77 10.49 -0.40
CA SER A 196 -33.73 9.71 0.29
C SER A 196 -33.39 8.40 -0.41
N ARG A 197 -33.96 8.14 -1.59
CA ARG A 197 -33.77 6.89 -2.33
C ARG A 197 -33.13 7.12 -3.68
N ILE A 198 -32.14 6.30 -3.99
CA ILE A 198 -31.56 6.20 -5.34
C ILE A 198 -32.11 4.93 -5.97
N LYS A 199 -32.78 5.09 -7.13
CA LYS A 199 -33.18 3.95 -7.96
C LYS A 199 -32.24 3.88 -9.15
N LEU A 200 -31.48 2.80 -9.23
CA LEU A 200 -30.58 2.53 -10.36
C LEU A 200 -31.20 1.45 -11.23
N SER A 201 -31.36 1.75 -12.51
CA SER A 201 -31.78 0.79 -13.54
C SER A 201 -30.62 0.52 -14.49
N LEU A 202 -30.25 -0.74 -14.64
CA LEU A 202 -29.17 -1.17 -15.52
C LEU A 202 -29.75 -2.02 -16.66
N ALA A 203 -29.50 -1.61 -17.90
CA ALA A 203 -29.74 -2.44 -19.07
C ALA A 203 -28.44 -3.20 -19.38
N LEU A 204 -28.50 -4.50 -19.26
CA LEU A 204 -27.36 -5.39 -19.51
C LEU A 204 -27.36 -5.84 -20.98
N PRO A 205 -26.19 -6.11 -21.56
CA PRO A 205 -26.09 -6.73 -22.90
C PRO A 205 -26.80 -8.06 -22.95
N ALA A 206 -27.27 -8.43 -24.15
CA ALA A 206 -27.95 -9.70 -24.40
C ALA A 206 -27.09 -10.88 -23.91
N GLY A 207 -27.72 -11.84 -23.23
CA GLY A 207 -27.05 -13.05 -22.68
C GLY A 207 -26.37 -12.82 -21.31
N ARG A 208 -26.46 -11.63 -20.73
CA ARG A 208 -26.04 -11.35 -19.36
C ARG A 208 -27.23 -11.16 -18.44
N SER A 209 -27.23 -11.82 -17.29
CA SER A 209 -28.20 -11.61 -16.23
C SER A 209 -27.47 -11.19 -14.95
N ALA A 210 -28.05 -10.25 -14.21
CA ALA A 210 -27.58 -9.98 -12.85
C ALA A 210 -28.06 -11.14 -11.96
N SER A 211 -27.17 -12.01 -11.56
CA SER A 211 -27.52 -13.16 -10.71
C SER A 211 -27.81 -12.73 -9.27
N ARG A 212 -27.24 -11.64 -8.81
CA ARG A 212 -27.47 -11.02 -7.51
C ARG A 212 -26.81 -9.63 -7.46
N LEU A 213 -27.57 -8.63 -7.07
CA LEU A 213 -27.02 -7.35 -6.59
C LEU A 213 -26.93 -7.52 -5.06
N GLU A 214 -25.74 -7.65 -4.53
CA GLU A 214 -25.56 -7.50 -3.10
C GLU A 214 -25.72 -6.01 -2.76
N SER A 215 -26.54 -5.69 -1.76
CA SER A 215 -26.69 -4.32 -1.28
C SER A 215 -25.36 -3.88 -0.65
N PHE A 216 -24.75 -2.88 -1.22
CA PHE A 216 -23.63 -2.16 -0.65
C PHE A 216 -24.12 -1.20 0.44
#